data_738a27cbbf5ad9ac9dd58c290aef2238
#
_entry.id   738a27cbbf5ad9ac9dd58c290aef2238
#
_cell.length_a   1.000
_cell.length_b   1.000
_cell.length_c   1.000
_cell.angle_alpha   90.00
_cell.angle_beta   90.00
_cell.angle_gamma   90.00
#
_symmetry.space_group_name_H-M   'P 1'
#
loop_
_entity.id
_entity.type
_entity.pdbx_description
1 polymer ?
#
loop_
_entity_poly.entity_id
_entity_poly.type
_entity_poly.pdbx_seq_one_letter_code
_entity_poly.pdbx_strand_id
1 'polypeptide(L)'
;MSLVRDLRIMAAQTIGLGVGIGEVFFVVTARDTTDAYYSYLRTKYVPEGMIYTTVATAYAAAVSDRNDIIFKMPGIETVAAELDWAKNRTHLVGLGGPQQKGYESGTGLYSSTITVANVIHNTGVNNQFHNITVMNAGANATCLSAFKNAGYGTRMIGCQIIGHAAATQAATALANSLEIAEGGYYFYAEKCNFGSTDFGTLGANTAAVLVFSNTTGGAAPSDGKFVNCNFSAQINATTRCLIYSTRLGLDRDWIFDRCEFYAFAANHGYVMTQVATNEANPTTYDMVFKDCVAINCTEFRTDSNGCTWTIGPAADGKGGIAVVVT
;
A
#
# COMPACT_ATOMS: atom_id res chain seq x y z
N MET A 1 13.84 -15.78 -31.23
CA MET A 1 14.06 -15.34 -29.84
C MET A 1 12.72 -15.50 -29.12
N SER A 2 12.67 -16.12 -27.97
CA SER A 2 11.38 -16.45 -27.30
C SER A 2 10.86 -15.20 -26.60
N LEU A 3 9.56 -14.88 -26.76
CA LEU A 3 8.87 -13.77 -26.09
C LEU A 3 9.09 -13.80 -24.56
N VAL A 4 9.17 -14.99 -23.97
CA VAL A 4 9.45 -15.17 -22.54
C VAL A 4 10.80 -14.56 -22.16
N ARG A 5 11.83 -14.70 -23.01
CA ARG A 5 13.13 -14.08 -22.78
C ARG A 5 13.06 -12.56 -22.87
N ASP A 6 12.33 -12.05 -23.87
CA ASP A 6 12.20 -10.61 -24.07
C ASP A 6 11.37 -9.96 -22.96
N LEU A 7 10.31 -10.63 -22.51
CA LEU A 7 9.52 -10.21 -21.35
C LEU A 7 10.31 -10.25 -20.04
N ARG A 8 11.18 -11.24 -19.85
CA ARG A 8 12.09 -11.29 -18.69
C ARG A 8 13.01 -10.06 -18.67
N ILE A 9 13.61 -9.72 -19.83
CA ILE A 9 14.49 -8.55 -19.95
C ILE A 9 13.70 -7.26 -19.72
N MET A 10 12.55 -7.10 -20.34
CA MET A 10 11.70 -5.93 -20.15
C MET A 10 11.21 -5.79 -18.70
N ALA A 11 10.81 -6.89 -18.07
CA ALA A 11 10.37 -6.91 -16.68
C ALA A 11 11.50 -6.50 -15.73
N ALA A 12 12.72 -7.02 -15.93
CA ALA A 12 13.89 -6.60 -15.16
C ALA A 12 14.15 -5.11 -15.25
N GLN A 13 14.06 -4.56 -16.46
CA GLN A 13 14.26 -3.14 -16.70
C GLN A 13 13.15 -2.30 -16.07
N THR A 14 11.89 -2.75 -16.16
CA THR A 14 10.72 -2.02 -15.65
C THR A 14 10.72 -1.93 -14.12
N ILE A 15 11.11 -2.99 -13.43
CA ILE A 15 11.10 -3.03 -11.96
C ILE A 15 12.48 -2.81 -11.34
N GLY A 16 13.48 -2.48 -12.16
CA GLY A 16 14.84 -2.18 -11.68
C GLY A 16 15.54 -3.37 -11.03
N LEU A 17 15.15 -4.59 -11.39
CA LEU A 17 15.90 -5.79 -11.01
C LEU A 17 17.13 -5.89 -11.89
N GLY A 18 18.28 -6.06 -11.27
CA GLY A 18 19.52 -6.37 -11.96
C GLY A 18 19.47 -7.73 -12.66
N VAL A 19 20.60 -8.18 -13.15
CA VAL A 19 20.76 -9.47 -13.82
C VAL A 19 20.33 -10.61 -12.87
N GLY A 20 19.39 -11.47 -13.29
CA GLY A 20 18.97 -12.63 -12.51
C GLY A 20 17.48 -12.68 -12.24
N ILE A 21 16.65 -12.60 -13.29
CA ILE A 21 15.21 -12.84 -13.18
C ILE A 21 14.96 -14.33 -13.12
N GLY A 22 14.07 -14.72 -12.21
CA GLY A 22 13.54 -16.07 -12.10
C GLY A 22 12.52 -16.40 -13.20
N GLU A 23 11.47 -17.10 -12.82
CA GLU A 23 10.37 -17.41 -13.73
C GLU A 23 9.38 -16.25 -13.83
N VAL A 24 8.66 -16.22 -14.95
CA VAL A 24 7.60 -15.26 -15.23
C VAL A 24 6.29 -16.01 -15.31
N PHE A 25 5.34 -15.61 -14.48
CA PHE A 25 3.99 -16.17 -14.44
C PHE A 25 2.98 -15.11 -14.90
N PHE A 26 1.90 -15.57 -15.53
CA PHE A 26 0.81 -14.71 -15.97
C PHE A 26 -0.48 -15.10 -15.29
N VAL A 27 -1.24 -14.10 -14.87
CA VAL A 27 -2.58 -14.28 -14.28
C VAL A 27 -3.60 -13.66 -15.20
N VAL A 28 -4.58 -14.46 -15.64
CA VAL A 28 -5.70 -14.08 -16.49
C VAL A 28 -7.02 -14.48 -15.83
N THR A 29 -8.12 -13.84 -16.17
CA THR A 29 -9.43 -14.12 -15.56
C THR A 29 -9.91 -15.56 -15.83
N ALA A 30 -9.71 -16.05 -17.07
CA ALA A 30 -10.05 -17.42 -17.46
C ALA A 30 -8.95 -18.01 -18.33
N ARG A 31 -8.75 -19.35 -18.22
CA ARG A 31 -7.77 -20.08 -19.03
C ARG A 31 -8.45 -20.78 -20.20
N ASP A 32 -9.18 -20.03 -20.98
CA ASP A 32 -9.88 -20.53 -22.17
C ASP A 32 -9.80 -19.52 -23.33
N THR A 33 -10.29 -19.95 -24.50
CA THR A 33 -10.21 -19.14 -25.73
C THR A 33 -11.17 -17.95 -25.73
N THR A 34 -12.07 -17.85 -24.76
CA THR A 34 -12.99 -16.69 -24.62
C THR A 34 -12.31 -15.53 -23.90
N ASP A 35 -11.26 -15.79 -23.12
CA ASP A 35 -10.44 -14.73 -22.51
C ASP A 35 -9.44 -14.19 -23.54
N ALA A 36 -9.56 -12.90 -23.84
CA ALA A 36 -8.72 -12.24 -24.83
C ALA A 36 -7.22 -12.26 -24.44
N TYR A 37 -6.92 -12.14 -23.15
CA TYR A 37 -5.53 -12.16 -22.67
C TYR A 37 -4.94 -13.56 -22.68
N TYR A 38 -5.72 -14.58 -22.32
CA TYR A 38 -5.30 -15.97 -22.46
C TYR A 38 -4.98 -16.30 -23.92
N SER A 39 -5.90 -15.99 -24.84
CA SER A 39 -5.71 -16.18 -26.27
C SER A 39 -4.47 -15.43 -26.78
N TYR A 40 -4.26 -14.18 -26.36
CA TYR A 40 -3.09 -13.40 -26.72
C TYR A 40 -1.80 -14.08 -26.23
N LEU A 41 -1.72 -14.49 -24.97
CA LEU A 41 -0.52 -15.15 -24.42
C LEU A 41 -0.22 -16.46 -25.16
N ARG A 42 -1.25 -17.24 -25.53
CA ARG A 42 -1.08 -18.46 -26.33
C ARG A 42 -0.53 -18.18 -27.73
N THR A 43 -1.00 -17.12 -28.40
CA THR A 43 -0.44 -16.71 -29.69
C THR A 43 1.01 -16.27 -29.60
N LYS A 44 1.49 -15.88 -28.42
CA LYS A 44 2.88 -15.53 -28.15
C LYS A 44 3.72 -16.69 -27.61
N TYR A 45 3.20 -17.90 -27.69
CA TYR A 45 3.85 -19.14 -27.28
C TYR A 45 4.23 -19.18 -25.79
N VAL A 46 3.46 -18.50 -24.93
CA VAL A 46 3.61 -18.65 -23.48
C VAL A 46 3.20 -20.06 -23.08
N PRO A 47 4.06 -20.83 -22.39
CA PRO A 47 3.71 -22.16 -21.93
C PRO A 47 2.47 -22.12 -21.01
N GLU A 48 1.58 -23.08 -21.18
CA GLU A 48 0.33 -23.14 -20.40
C GLU A 48 0.58 -23.25 -18.90
N GLY A 49 1.62 -23.96 -18.49
CA GLY A 49 2.03 -24.06 -17.10
C GLY A 49 2.50 -22.75 -16.45
N MET A 50 2.66 -21.67 -17.24
CA MET A 50 2.98 -20.33 -16.76
C MET A 50 1.77 -19.40 -16.71
N ILE A 51 0.58 -19.87 -17.11
CA ILE A 51 -0.67 -19.09 -17.13
C ILE A 51 -1.59 -19.60 -16.03
N TYR A 52 -2.00 -18.72 -15.14
CA TYR A 52 -2.82 -19.00 -13.97
C TYR A 52 -4.11 -18.18 -14.00
N THR A 53 -5.14 -18.61 -13.28
CA THR A 53 -6.39 -17.87 -13.17
C THR A 53 -6.43 -16.93 -11.96
N THR A 54 -5.56 -17.16 -10.97
CA THR A 54 -5.49 -16.35 -9.75
C THR A 54 -4.05 -16.01 -9.37
N VAL A 55 -3.87 -14.87 -8.71
CA VAL A 55 -2.58 -14.48 -8.14
C VAL A 55 -2.12 -15.51 -7.10
N ALA A 56 -3.03 -16.02 -6.29
CA ALA A 56 -2.73 -17.04 -5.28
C ALA A 56 -2.08 -18.29 -5.89
N THR A 57 -2.62 -18.80 -6.99
CA THR A 57 -2.07 -20.00 -7.66
C THR A 57 -0.76 -19.74 -8.36
N ALA A 58 -0.59 -18.57 -8.98
CA ALA A 58 0.69 -18.15 -9.56
C ALA A 58 1.76 -17.98 -8.48
N TYR A 59 1.40 -17.35 -7.36
CA TYR A 59 2.29 -17.17 -6.22
C TYR A 59 2.69 -18.51 -5.58
N ALA A 60 1.77 -19.46 -5.47
CA ALA A 60 2.09 -20.79 -4.98
C ALA A 60 3.17 -21.50 -5.83
N ALA A 61 3.16 -21.28 -7.16
CA ALA A 61 4.15 -21.81 -8.10
C ALA A 61 5.49 -21.07 -8.08
N ALA A 62 5.52 -19.82 -7.62
CA ALA A 62 6.75 -19.04 -7.51
C ALA A 62 7.71 -19.66 -6.46
N VAL A 63 8.99 -19.38 -6.61
CA VAL A 63 10.04 -19.89 -5.71
C VAL A 63 10.73 -18.72 -5.00
N SER A 64 10.87 -18.83 -3.68
CA SER A 64 11.56 -17.83 -2.86
C SER A 64 12.99 -17.60 -3.37
N ASP A 65 13.44 -16.34 -3.28
CA ASP A 65 14.81 -15.92 -3.62
C ASP A 65 15.23 -16.08 -5.10
N ARG A 66 14.29 -16.42 -5.97
CA ARG A 66 14.58 -16.59 -7.41
C ARG A 66 14.33 -15.32 -8.24
N ASN A 67 13.76 -14.27 -7.68
CA ASN A 67 13.27 -13.07 -8.40
C ASN A 67 12.15 -13.39 -9.39
N ASP A 68 11.19 -14.20 -8.99
CA ASP A 68 10.04 -14.54 -9.80
C ASP A 68 9.09 -13.37 -9.94
N ILE A 69 8.51 -13.23 -11.14
CA ILE A 69 7.59 -12.13 -11.46
C ILE A 69 6.23 -12.70 -11.86
N ILE A 70 5.20 -12.19 -11.20
CA ILE A 70 3.81 -12.50 -11.51
C ILE A 70 3.20 -11.30 -12.22
N PHE A 71 2.92 -11.41 -13.50
CA PHE A 71 2.16 -10.43 -14.26
C PHE A 71 0.67 -10.70 -14.16
N LYS A 72 -0.05 -9.76 -13.58
CA LYS A 72 -1.50 -9.82 -13.61
C LYS A 72 -2.01 -8.99 -14.80
N MET A 73 -2.73 -9.69 -15.69
CA MET A 73 -3.41 -9.04 -16.82
C MET A 73 -4.54 -8.13 -16.30
N PRO A 74 -4.98 -7.14 -17.10
CA PRO A 74 -6.11 -6.28 -16.73
C PRO A 74 -7.32 -7.06 -16.29
N GLY A 75 -8.08 -6.49 -15.37
CA GLY A 75 -9.26 -7.08 -14.75
C GLY A 75 -9.10 -7.24 -13.24
N ILE A 76 -10.23 -7.40 -12.58
CA ILE A 76 -10.31 -7.54 -11.12
C ILE A 76 -10.40 -9.01 -10.76
N GLU A 77 -9.60 -9.41 -9.79
CA GLU A 77 -9.65 -10.73 -9.17
C GLU A 77 -10.29 -10.61 -7.78
N THR A 78 -11.31 -11.42 -7.53
CA THR A 78 -11.88 -11.52 -6.19
C THR A 78 -11.03 -12.44 -5.32
N VAL A 79 -10.56 -11.91 -4.19
CA VAL A 79 -9.72 -12.61 -3.21
C VAL A 79 -10.63 -13.08 -2.07
N ALA A 80 -10.76 -14.39 -1.92
CA ALA A 80 -11.60 -15.02 -0.90
C ALA A 80 -10.86 -15.36 0.39
N ALA A 81 -9.52 -15.32 0.37
CA ALA A 81 -8.65 -15.57 1.52
C ALA A 81 -7.45 -14.62 1.44
N GLU A 82 -6.87 -14.30 2.58
CA GLU A 82 -5.64 -13.49 2.67
C GLU A 82 -4.52 -14.08 1.81
N LEU A 83 -3.88 -13.25 1.02
CA LEU A 83 -2.68 -13.61 0.26
C LEU A 83 -1.46 -13.41 1.17
N ASP A 84 -1.02 -14.46 1.82
CA ASP A 84 0.21 -14.46 2.61
C ASP A 84 1.43 -14.46 1.68
N TRP A 85 2.09 -13.29 1.57
CA TRP A 85 3.21 -13.04 0.67
C TRP A 85 4.54 -13.21 1.41
N ALA A 86 4.84 -14.46 1.82
CA ALA A 86 5.99 -14.78 2.66
C ALA A 86 7.28 -15.14 1.89
N LYS A 87 7.19 -15.39 0.57
CA LYS A 87 8.36 -15.70 -0.25
C LYS A 87 9.17 -14.43 -0.52
N ASN A 88 10.48 -14.53 -0.42
CA ASN A 88 11.40 -13.44 -0.72
C ASN A 88 11.54 -13.22 -2.22
N ARG A 89 11.79 -11.98 -2.64
CA ARG A 89 12.08 -11.63 -4.04
C ARG A 89 11.06 -12.21 -5.01
N THR A 90 9.78 -12.12 -4.64
CA THR A 90 8.67 -12.50 -5.50
C THR A 90 7.85 -11.23 -5.78
N HIS A 91 7.64 -10.93 -7.05
CA HIS A 91 7.13 -9.63 -7.47
C HIS A 91 5.77 -9.75 -8.12
N LEU A 92 4.88 -8.77 -7.88
CA LEU A 92 3.57 -8.68 -8.51
C LEU A 92 3.48 -7.40 -9.35
N VAL A 93 3.17 -7.54 -10.62
CA VAL A 93 3.11 -6.44 -11.58
C VAL A 93 1.79 -6.44 -12.32
N GLY A 94 1.01 -5.38 -12.18
CA GLY A 94 -0.21 -5.16 -12.95
C GLY A 94 0.10 -4.60 -14.34
N LEU A 95 -0.48 -5.18 -15.38
CA LEU A 95 -0.27 -4.76 -16.77
C LEU A 95 -1.32 -3.77 -17.29
N GLY A 96 -2.45 -3.62 -16.59
CA GLY A 96 -3.49 -2.64 -16.94
C GLY A 96 -3.33 -1.27 -16.27
N GLY A 97 -2.32 -1.09 -15.44
CA GLY A 97 -2.17 0.08 -14.57
C GLY A 97 -3.12 0.09 -13.38
N PRO A 98 -2.87 0.92 -12.37
CA PRO A 98 -3.79 1.14 -11.28
C PRO A 98 -4.93 2.02 -11.76
N GLN A 99 -6.10 1.80 -11.22
CA GLN A 99 -7.26 2.60 -11.55
C GLN A 99 -7.38 3.81 -10.63
N GLN A 100 -7.47 5.00 -11.18
CA GLN A 100 -7.64 6.22 -10.39
C GLN A 100 -9.09 6.50 -9.97
N LYS A 101 -10.08 5.96 -10.67
CA LYS A 101 -11.50 6.08 -10.33
C LYS A 101 -12.28 4.87 -10.84
N GLY A 102 -12.93 4.16 -9.92
CA GLY A 102 -13.84 3.05 -10.23
C GLY A 102 -13.13 1.71 -10.56
N TYR A 103 -13.85 0.64 -10.47
CA TYR A 103 -13.37 -0.75 -10.48
C TYR A 103 -13.02 -1.35 -11.83
N GLU A 104 -13.41 -0.72 -12.94
CA GLU A 104 -13.75 -1.53 -14.11
C GLU A 104 -12.66 -1.67 -15.18
N SER A 105 -11.55 -0.95 -15.13
CA SER A 105 -10.59 -0.95 -16.22
C SER A 105 -9.11 -1.20 -15.86
N GLY A 106 -8.79 -1.33 -14.59
CA GLY A 106 -7.43 -1.53 -14.13
C GLY A 106 -7.07 -2.98 -13.82
N THR A 107 -5.89 -3.17 -13.26
CA THR A 107 -5.47 -4.45 -12.70
C THR A 107 -5.69 -4.41 -11.18
N GLY A 108 -6.54 -5.29 -10.65
CA GLY A 108 -6.91 -5.23 -9.24
C GLY A 108 -7.10 -6.57 -8.54
N LEU A 109 -6.89 -6.52 -7.22
CA LEU A 109 -7.28 -7.53 -6.25
C LEU A 109 -8.32 -6.93 -5.31
N TYR A 110 -9.42 -7.59 -5.17
CA TYR A 110 -10.56 -7.12 -4.39
C TYR A 110 -11.05 -8.18 -3.43
N SER A 111 -11.33 -7.82 -2.19
CA SER A 111 -12.04 -8.67 -1.26
C SER A 111 -13.23 -7.97 -0.65
N SER A 112 -14.40 -8.63 -0.68
CA SER A 112 -15.57 -8.27 0.11
C SER A 112 -15.86 -9.33 1.19
N THR A 113 -14.95 -10.28 1.36
CA THR A 113 -15.11 -11.40 2.29
C THR A 113 -14.87 -10.92 3.73
N ILE A 114 -15.83 -11.18 4.61
CA ILE A 114 -15.82 -10.69 6.00
C ILE A 114 -14.76 -11.35 6.90
N THR A 115 -14.08 -12.37 6.41
CA THR A 115 -13.02 -13.09 7.15
C THR A 115 -11.61 -12.74 6.65
N VAL A 116 -11.48 -11.88 5.64
CA VAL A 116 -10.17 -11.46 5.11
C VAL A 116 -9.71 -10.23 5.87
N ALA A 117 -8.80 -10.42 6.80
CA ALA A 117 -8.23 -9.33 7.59
C ALA A 117 -7.42 -8.39 6.70
N ASN A 118 -6.53 -8.93 5.87
CA ASN A 118 -5.72 -8.21 4.89
C ASN A 118 -5.88 -8.87 3.53
N VAL A 119 -5.97 -8.09 2.45
CA VAL A 119 -6.01 -8.70 1.10
C VAL A 119 -4.63 -9.26 0.76
N ILE A 120 -3.58 -8.49 1.03
CA ILE A 120 -2.19 -8.94 0.96
C ILE A 120 -1.53 -8.72 2.31
N HIS A 121 -0.92 -9.76 2.87
CA HIS A 121 -0.02 -9.70 4.01
C HIS A 121 1.39 -10.07 3.58
N ASN A 122 2.26 -9.07 3.43
CA ASN A 122 3.64 -9.28 3.01
C ASN A 122 4.55 -9.41 4.22
N THR A 123 5.18 -10.57 4.35
CA THR A 123 6.22 -10.87 5.34
C THR A 123 7.56 -11.21 4.69
N GLY A 124 7.57 -11.36 3.36
CA GLY A 124 8.77 -11.69 2.60
C GLY A 124 9.70 -10.49 2.39
N VAL A 125 10.93 -10.79 2.04
CA VAL A 125 12.04 -9.82 1.90
C VAL A 125 12.23 -9.39 0.46
N ASN A 126 12.45 -8.08 0.22
CA ASN A 126 12.73 -7.48 -1.09
C ASN A 126 11.66 -7.77 -2.16
N ASN A 127 10.41 -7.81 -1.76
CA ASN A 127 9.28 -7.96 -2.66
C ASN A 127 8.89 -6.62 -3.30
N GLN A 128 8.42 -6.68 -4.54
CA GLN A 128 7.98 -5.50 -5.26
C GLN A 128 6.56 -5.67 -5.78
N PHE A 129 5.78 -4.58 -5.68
CA PHE A 129 4.40 -4.48 -6.14
C PHE A 129 4.27 -3.27 -7.07
N HIS A 130 3.84 -3.50 -8.31
CA HIS A 130 3.79 -2.44 -9.31
C HIS A 130 2.42 -2.39 -9.98
N ASN A 131 1.91 -1.16 -10.17
CA ASN A 131 0.75 -0.86 -11.01
C ASN A 131 -0.47 -1.74 -10.69
N ILE A 132 -0.75 -1.99 -9.42
CA ILE A 132 -1.87 -2.81 -8.99
C ILE A 132 -2.78 -2.06 -8.01
N THR A 133 -4.08 -2.28 -8.14
CA THR A 133 -5.05 -1.87 -7.14
C THR A 133 -5.29 -3.02 -6.16
N VAL A 134 -5.22 -2.73 -4.87
CA VAL A 134 -5.59 -3.68 -3.81
C VAL A 134 -6.67 -3.05 -2.96
N MET A 135 -7.82 -3.72 -2.85
CA MET A 135 -8.95 -3.17 -2.10
C MET A 135 -9.57 -4.18 -1.16
N ASN A 136 -9.73 -3.76 0.10
CA ASN A 136 -10.50 -4.48 1.11
C ASN A 136 -11.83 -3.76 1.36
N ALA A 137 -12.93 -4.41 1.03
CA ALA A 137 -14.30 -3.94 1.26
C ALA A 137 -15.10 -4.92 2.14
N GLY A 138 -14.43 -5.73 2.94
CA GLY A 138 -15.09 -6.63 3.89
C GLY A 138 -15.85 -5.86 4.96
N ALA A 139 -17.16 -6.10 5.06
CA ALA A 139 -18.04 -5.40 6.02
C ALA A 139 -17.98 -6.00 7.43
N ASN A 140 -16.79 -6.15 7.98
CA ASN A 140 -16.58 -6.70 9.32
C ASN A 140 -15.44 -5.96 10.04
N ALA A 141 -15.50 -5.92 11.36
CA ALA A 141 -14.45 -5.34 12.20
C ALA A 141 -13.12 -6.10 12.16
N THR A 142 -13.09 -7.31 11.65
CA THR A 142 -11.85 -8.08 11.45
C THR A 142 -11.14 -7.75 10.14
N CYS A 143 -11.81 -7.06 9.19
CA CYS A 143 -11.23 -6.64 7.93
C CYS A 143 -10.46 -5.33 8.16
N LEU A 144 -9.16 -5.41 8.41
CA LEU A 144 -8.38 -4.27 8.88
C LEU A 144 -7.68 -3.52 7.74
N SER A 145 -6.97 -4.24 6.85
CA SER A 145 -6.08 -3.60 5.88
C SER A 145 -6.36 -4.09 4.46
N ALA A 146 -6.11 -3.24 3.47
CA ALA A 146 -5.97 -3.72 2.10
C ALA A 146 -4.58 -4.37 1.91
N PHE A 147 -3.54 -3.72 2.41
CA PHE A 147 -2.17 -4.21 2.35
C PHE A 147 -1.50 -4.06 3.72
N LYS A 148 -1.00 -5.16 4.26
CA LYS A 148 -0.17 -5.19 5.46
C LYS A 148 1.26 -5.55 5.08
N ASN A 149 2.22 -4.72 5.48
CA ASN A 149 3.64 -4.96 5.29
C ASN A 149 4.36 -5.19 6.61
N ALA A 150 4.85 -6.41 6.80
CA ALA A 150 5.80 -6.79 7.83
C ALA A 150 7.13 -7.29 7.22
N GLY A 151 7.30 -7.09 5.91
CA GLY A 151 8.48 -7.54 5.16
C GLY A 151 9.54 -6.45 5.01
N TYR A 152 10.78 -6.89 4.97
CA TYR A 152 11.96 -6.04 4.80
C TYR A 152 12.19 -5.65 3.34
N GLY A 153 12.50 -4.38 3.05
CA GLY A 153 12.89 -3.92 1.71
C GLY A 153 11.76 -3.97 0.69
N THR A 154 10.51 -3.87 1.13
CA THR A 154 9.34 -3.88 0.25
C THR A 154 9.27 -2.61 -0.58
N ARG A 155 8.97 -2.75 -1.87
CA ARG A 155 8.82 -1.62 -2.79
C ARG A 155 7.45 -1.62 -3.46
N MET A 156 6.80 -0.46 -3.48
CA MET A 156 5.52 -0.22 -4.17
C MET A 156 5.68 0.90 -5.18
N ILE A 157 5.26 0.69 -6.43
CA ILE A 157 5.32 1.73 -7.46
C ILE A 157 4.01 1.79 -8.24
N GLY A 158 3.41 2.98 -8.30
CA GLY A 158 2.20 3.21 -9.06
C GLY A 158 1.01 2.38 -8.58
N CYS A 159 0.97 1.98 -7.31
CA CYS A 159 -0.12 1.18 -6.75
C CYS A 159 -1.25 2.04 -6.22
N GLN A 160 -2.46 1.46 -6.18
CA GLN A 160 -3.58 2.03 -5.45
C GLN A 160 -4.02 1.05 -4.34
N ILE A 161 -4.00 1.49 -3.11
CA ILE A 161 -4.29 0.68 -1.93
C ILE A 161 -5.48 1.28 -1.19
N ILE A 162 -6.60 0.56 -1.15
CA ILE A 162 -7.87 1.03 -0.61
C ILE A 162 -8.34 0.10 0.48
N GLY A 163 -8.28 0.55 1.70
CA GLY A 163 -8.97 -0.04 2.86
C GLY A 163 -10.26 0.72 3.17
N HIS A 164 -10.87 0.38 4.29
CA HIS A 164 -12.07 1.03 4.81
C HIS A 164 -13.15 1.36 3.77
N ALA A 165 -13.28 0.50 2.76
CA ALA A 165 -14.29 0.67 1.73
C ALA A 165 -15.70 0.33 2.22
N ALA A 166 -15.86 -0.43 3.29
CA ALA A 166 -17.11 -0.68 3.95
C ALA A 166 -17.27 0.17 5.23
N ALA A 167 -18.47 0.65 5.52
CA ALA A 167 -18.73 1.51 6.67
C ALA A 167 -18.37 0.84 8.03
N THR A 168 -18.63 -0.46 8.18
CA THR A 168 -18.25 -1.21 9.38
C THR A 168 -16.74 -1.29 9.56
N GLN A 169 -16.01 -1.55 8.49
CA GLN A 169 -14.56 -1.54 8.50
C GLN A 169 -14.02 -0.14 8.84
N ALA A 170 -14.52 0.90 8.18
CA ALA A 170 -14.10 2.27 8.41
C ALA A 170 -14.36 2.78 9.84
N ALA A 171 -15.34 2.23 10.52
CA ALA A 171 -15.63 2.52 11.93
C ALA A 171 -14.78 1.69 12.92
N THR A 172 -13.95 0.77 12.41
CA THR A 172 -13.15 -0.13 13.25
C THR A 172 -11.82 0.52 13.61
N ALA A 173 -11.38 0.32 14.85
CA ALA A 173 -10.07 0.74 15.32
C ALA A 173 -8.95 0.10 14.47
N LEU A 174 -7.96 0.88 14.11
CA LEU A 174 -6.81 0.48 13.29
C LEU A 174 -7.15 0.04 11.85
N ALA A 175 -8.40 0.20 11.38
CA ALA A 175 -8.71 -0.03 9.98
C ALA A 175 -7.91 0.96 9.10
N ASN A 176 -7.34 0.45 8.02
CA ASN A 176 -6.42 1.23 7.19
C ASN A 176 -6.38 0.75 5.73
N SER A 177 -5.74 1.53 4.88
CA SER A 177 -5.40 1.10 3.54
C SER A 177 -4.06 0.35 3.52
N LEU A 178 -3.05 0.96 4.13
CA LEU A 178 -1.72 0.39 4.28
C LEU A 178 -1.35 0.30 5.76
N GLU A 179 -0.98 -0.88 6.21
CA GLU A 179 -0.34 -1.10 7.50
C GLU A 179 1.15 -1.41 7.29
N ILE A 180 2.01 -0.63 7.93
CA ILE A 180 3.43 -0.97 8.09
C ILE A 180 3.58 -1.52 9.50
N ALA A 181 3.76 -2.82 9.59
CA ALA A 181 3.83 -3.54 10.86
C ALA A 181 5.28 -3.80 11.28
N GLU A 182 5.43 -4.36 12.47
CA GLU A 182 6.71 -4.86 12.97
C GLU A 182 7.46 -5.68 11.91
N GLY A 183 8.73 -5.37 11.69
CA GLY A 183 9.55 -5.98 10.61
C GLY A 183 9.52 -5.24 9.27
N GLY A 184 8.65 -4.25 9.11
CA GLY A 184 8.50 -3.45 7.88
C GLY A 184 9.59 -2.40 7.67
N TYR A 185 10.87 -2.82 7.62
CA TYR A 185 12.01 -1.93 7.40
C TYR A 185 12.27 -1.64 5.93
N TYR A 186 12.86 -0.49 5.66
CA TYR A 186 13.28 -0.06 4.31
C TYR A 186 12.14 -0.12 3.29
N PHE A 187 10.94 0.23 3.74
CA PHE A 187 9.78 0.33 2.86
C PHE A 187 9.93 1.51 1.91
N TYR A 188 9.63 1.30 0.64
CA TYR A 188 9.64 2.36 -0.37
C TYR A 188 8.35 2.37 -1.16
N ALA A 189 7.72 3.53 -1.26
CA ALA A 189 6.57 3.74 -2.14
C ALA A 189 6.77 4.96 -3.04
N GLU A 190 6.44 4.83 -4.32
CA GLU A 190 6.52 5.93 -5.28
C GLU A 190 5.28 5.99 -6.17
N LYS A 191 4.71 7.19 -6.32
CA LYS A 191 3.54 7.43 -7.18
C LYS A 191 2.36 6.53 -6.83
N CYS A 192 2.18 6.22 -5.55
CA CYS A 192 1.09 5.40 -5.05
C CYS A 192 -0.05 6.27 -4.52
N ASN A 193 -1.28 5.75 -4.63
CA ASN A 193 -2.45 6.32 -4.00
C ASN A 193 -2.88 5.41 -2.84
N PHE A 194 -2.92 5.96 -1.64
CA PHE A 194 -3.36 5.28 -0.44
C PHE A 194 -4.69 5.88 0.02
N GLY A 195 -5.68 5.02 0.24
CA GLY A 195 -7.03 5.43 0.57
C GLY A 195 -7.88 5.83 -0.63
N SER A 196 -9.02 6.44 -0.36
CA SER A 196 -9.96 6.93 -1.35
C SER A 196 -10.91 7.95 -0.73
N THR A 197 -11.36 8.91 -1.52
CA THR A 197 -12.43 9.84 -1.17
C THR A 197 -13.83 9.33 -1.54
N ASP A 198 -13.90 8.22 -2.27
CA ASP A 198 -15.16 7.70 -2.82
C ASP A 198 -15.78 6.59 -1.94
N PHE A 199 -15.00 6.04 -1.02
CA PHE A 199 -15.41 4.93 -0.16
C PHE A 199 -15.29 5.32 1.31
N GLY A 200 -16.03 4.66 2.15
CA GLY A 200 -16.06 4.66 3.61
C GLY A 200 -15.47 5.88 4.33
N THR A 201 -16.17 6.37 5.30
CA THR A 201 -15.71 7.51 6.13
C THR A 201 -14.95 6.96 7.34
N LEU A 202 -13.72 7.42 7.58
CA LEU A 202 -12.96 7.05 8.78
C LEU A 202 -13.75 7.44 10.04
N GLY A 203 -14.25 6.43 10.75
CA GLY A 203 -15.15 6.57 11.89
C GLY A 203 -14.47 6.36 13.24
N ALA A 204 -13.39 5.60 13.33
CA ALA A 204 -12.65 5.39 14.57
C ALA A 204 -11.47 6.37 14.70
N ASN A 205 -11.10 6.76 15.93
CA ASN A 205 -9.97 7.69 16.17
C ASN A 205 -8.62 7.13 15.74
N THR A 206 -8.49 5.81 15.68
CA THR A 206 -7.26 5.10 15.33
C THR A 206 -7.31 4.51 13.92
N ALA A 207 -8.44 4.66 13.20
CA ALA A 207 -8.51 4.32 11.79
C ALA A 207 -7.82 5.42 10.96
N ALA A 208 -6.99 5.01 10.00
CA ALA A 208 -6.23 5.94 9.16
C ALA A 208 -5.96 5.35 7.78
N VAL A 209 -5.48 6.13 6.86
CA VAL A 209 -5.06 5.64 5.53
C VAL A 209 -3.79 4.82 5.66
N LEU A 210 -2.83 5.31 6.45
CA LEU A 210 -1.58 4.63 6.79
C LEU A 210 -1.51 4.41 8.30
N VAL A 211 -1.28 3.17 8.70
CA VAL A 211 -1.05 2.81 10.10
C VAL A 211 0.34 2.22 10.26
N PHE A 212 1.10 2.76 11.20
CA PHE A 212 2.30 2.13 11.72
C PHE A 212 1.94 1.34 12.97
N SER A 213 2.22 0.04 12.98
CA SER A 213 1.83 -0.83 14.07
C SER A 213 2.98 -1.66 14.60
N ASN A 214 3.03 -1.76 15.93
CA ASN A 214 3.84 -2.73 16.64
C ASN A 214 3.03 -3.19 17.84
N THR A 215 2.55 -4.40 17.79
CA THR A 215 1.67 -4.96 18.83
C THR A 215 2.39 -5.92 19.76
N THR A 216 3.55 -6.42 19.37
CA THR A 216 4.28 -7.45 20.14
C THR A 216 5.43 -6.86 20.95
N GLY A 217 5.78 -5.60 20.72
CA GLY A 217 6.90 -4.96 21.40
C GLY A 217 8.28 -5.32 20.83
N GLY A 218 8.30 -5.96 19.66
CA GLY A 218 9.51 -6.17 18.88
C GLY A 218 10.00 -4.88 18.22
N ALA A 219 10.85 -5.01 17.21
CA ALA A 219 11.46 -3.84 16.56
C ALA A 219 10.45 -3.13 15.64
N ALA A 220 10.15 -1.87 15.95
CA ALA A 220 9.22 -1.03 15.19
C ALA A 220 9.72 -0.80 13.75
N PRO A 221 8.82 -0.62 12.77
CA PRO A 221 9.20 -0.32 11.41
C PRO A 221 9.99 0.98 11.32
N SER A 222 11.05 0.98 10.51
CA SER A 222 11.95 2.12 10.32
C SER A 222 12.49 2.26 8.90
N ASP A 223 13.16 3.37 8.64
CA ASP A 223 13.96 3.62 7.44
C ASP A 223 13.13 3.53 6.15
N GLY A 224 11.94 4.12 6.15
CA GLY A 224 11.02 4.06 5.01
C GLY A 224 10.83 5.38 4.29
N LYS A 225 10.41 5.29 3.02
CA LYS A 225 10.21 6.48 2.20
C LYS A 225 8.98 6.39 1.31
N PHE A 226 8.20 7.48 1.29
CA PHE A 226 7.11 7.73 0.35
C PHE A 226 7.48 8.91 -0.55
N VAL A 227 7.36 8.74 -1.87
CA VAL A 227 7.73 9.76 -2.86
C VAL A 227 6.59 10.00 -3.82
N ASN A 228 6.15 11.26 -3.96
CA ASN A 228 5.05 11.62 -4.86
C ASN A 228 3.80 10.75 -4.63
N CYS A 229 3.48 10.42 -3.38
CA CYS A 229 2.31 9.61 -3.03
C CYS A 229 1.15 10.48 -2.58
N ASN A 230 -0.07 9.98 -2.79
CA ASN A 230 -1.29 10.62 -2.31
C ASN A 230 -1.91 9.78 -1.17
N PHE A 231 -2.31 10.45 -0.10
CA PHE A 231 -3.02 9.88 1.04
C PHE A 231 -4.37 10.57 1.17
N SER A 232 -5.44 9.85 0.88
CA SER A 232 -6.77 10.48 0.85
C SER A 232 -7.83 9.64 1.56
N ALA A 233 -8.73 10.32 2.29
CA ALA A 233 -9.89 9.68 2.92
C ALA A 233 -11.04 10.64 3.12
N GLN A 234 -12.25 10.08 3.22
CA GLN A 234 -13.35 10.77 3.88
C GLN A 234 -13.15 10.70 5.40
N ILE A 235 -13.35 11.83 6.08
CA ILE A 235 -13.25 11.91 7.54
C ILE A 235 -14.49 12.60 8.11
N ASN A 236 -14.98 12.17 9.27
CA ASN A 236 -16.23 12.65 9.86
C ASN A 236 -16.06 13.46 11.15
N ALA A 237 -14.83 13.63 11.61
CA ALA A 237 -14.54 14.38 12.83
C ALA A 237 -13.13 14.97 12.81
N THR A 238 -12.96 16.08 13.52
CA THR A 238 -11.67 16.79 13.64
C THR A 238 -10.58 15.99 14.35
N THR A 239 -10.95 14.92 15.07
CA THR A 239 -10.01 14.03 15.77
C THR A 239 -9.46 12.91 14.90
N ARG A 240 -9.83 12.84 13.60
CA ARG A 240 -9.37 11.81 12.66
C ARG A 240 -8.06 12.22 12.00
N CYS A 241 -7.34 11.21 11.49
CA CYS A 241 -6.06 11.44 10.83
C CYS A 241 -5.91 10.57 9.57
N LEU A 242 -4.97 10.95 8.72
CA LEU A 242 -4.58 10.18 7.54
C LEU A 242 -3.44 9.20 7.86
N ILE A 243 -2.61 9.53 8.85
CA ILE A 243 -1.54 8.66 9.35
C ILE A 243 -1.73 8.46 10.86
N TYR A 244 -1.69 7.22 11.30
CA TYR A 244 -1.75 6.85 12.71
C TYR A 244 -0.59 5.93 13.07
N SER A 245 -0.04 6.09 14.26
CA SER A 245 0.92 5.13 14.81
C SER A 245 0.44 4.61 16.16
N THR A 246 0.57 3.32 16.37
CA THR A 246 0.43 2.74 17.71
C THR A 246 1.61 3.15 18.60
N ARG A 247 1.48 3.00 19.92
CA ARG A 247 2.48 3.47 20.89
C ARG A 247 3.94 3.07 20.61
N LEU A 248 4.15 1.91 20.01
CA LEU A 248 5.48 1.41 19.62
C LEU A 248 5.59 1.19 18.11
N GLY A 249 4.64 1.75 17.34
CA GLY A 249 4.47 1.44 15.93
C GLY A 249 5.45 2.16 15.00
N LEU A 250 6.21 3.10 15.49
CA LEU A 250 7.12 3.90 14.68
C LEU A 250 8.50 3.92 15.31
N ASP A 251 9.52 3.69 14.52
CA ASP A 251 10.93 3.99 14.79
C ASP A 251 11.40 5.09 13.84
N ARG A 252 12.68 5.29 13.67
CA ARG A 252 13.35 6.42 12.99
C ARG A 252 13.18 6.44 11.47
N ASP A 253 13.55 7.58 10.87
CA ASP A 253 13.90 7.77 9.45
C ASP A 253 12.76 7.50 8.47
N TRP A 254 11.54 7.96 8.78
CA TRP A 254 10.43 7.96 7.83
C TRP A 254 10.38 9.27 7.06
N ILE A 255 10.42 9.20 5.74
CA ILE A 255 10.44 10.37 4.86
C ILE A 255 9.23 10.36 3.93
N PHE A 256 8.45 11.43 3.97
CA PHE A 256 7.42 11.75 2.98
C PHE A 256 7.96 12.89 2.10
N ASP A 257 8.23 12.60 0.84
CA ASP A 257 8.85 13.53 -0.12
C ASP A 257 7.85 13.87 -1.22
N ARG A 258 7.39 15.12 -1.27
CA ARG A 258 6.39 15.61 -2.25
C ARG A 258 5.10 14.80 -2.25
N CYS A 259 4.61 14.46 -1.07
CA CYS A 259 3.35 13.74 -0.90
C CYS A 259 2.19 14.72 -0.69
N GLU A 260 1.00 14.28 -1.10
CA GLU A 260 -0.25 15.00 -0.91
C GLU A 260 -1.10 14.28 0.12
N PHE A 261 -1.66 15.05 1.06
CA PHE A 261 -2.56 14.57 2.11
C PHE A 261 -3.90 15.28 1.94
N TYR A 262 -4.95 14.52 1.64
CA TYR A 262 -6.26 15.06 1.35
C TYR A 262 -7.35 14.46 2.23
N ALA A 263 -7.94 15.30 3.08
CA ALA A 263 -9.08 14.96 3.91
C ALA A 263 -10.37 15.49 3.26
N PHE A 264 -11.23 14.59 2.78
CA PHE A 264 -12.51 14.96 2.18
C PHE A 264 -13.62 14.81 3.22
N ALA A 265 -14.17 15.90 3.70
CA ALA A 265 -15.45 15.99 4.41
C ALA A 265 -15.70 17.41 4.94
N ALA A 266 -16.86 17.60 5.60
CA ALA A 266 -17.23 18.85 6.25
C ALA A 266 -16.36 19.22 7.47
N ASN A 267 -15.61 18.25 8.00
CA ASN A 267 -14.74 18.43 9.16
C ASN A 267 -13.29 18.19 8.76
N HIS A 268 -12.44 19.14 9.11
CA HIS A 268 -11.01 19.08 8.86
C HIS A 268 -10.33 18.18 9.90
N GLY A 269 -9.67 17.13 9.46
CA GLY A 269 -8.86 16.26 10.31
C GLY A 269 -7.39 16.65 10.28
N TYR A 270 -6.57 15.81 10.88
CA TYR A 270 -5.12 15.99 10.89
C TYR A 270 -4.46 15.14 9.81
N VAL A 271 -3.30 15.56 9.31
CA VAL A 271 -2.47 14.66 8.49
C VAL A 271 -2.04 13.51 9.36
N MET A 272 -1.54 13.81 10.54
CA MET A 272 -1.10 12.81 11.49
C MET A 272 -1.73 13.08 12.85
N THR A 273 -2.48 12.14 13.39
CA THR A 273 -2.72 12.08 14.82
C THR A 273 -1.66 11.23 15.41
N GLN A 274 -1.04 11.86 16.38
CA GLN A 274 -0.28 11.29 17.44
C GLN A 274 0.25 9.87 17.14
N VAL A 275 1.48 9.81 16.98
CA VAL A 275 2.22 8.72 17.59
C VAL A 275 1.72 8.68 19.03
N ALA A 276 0.93 7.69 19.40
CA ALA A 276 0.61 7.42 20.78
C ALA A 276 1.93 7.08 21.45
N THR A 277 2.53 8.08 21.97
CA THR A 277 3.92 8.25 22.24
C THR A 277 4.47 7.12 23.08
N ASN A 278 5.54 6.58 22.66
CA ASN A 278 6.57 6.23 23.61
C ASN A 278 7.17 7.56 24.10
N GLU A 279 6.47 8.25 24.99
CA GLU A 279 6.81 9.57 25.53
C GLU A 279 8.18 9.62 26.20
N ALA A 280 8.78 8.46 26.46
CA ALA A 280 10.04 8.35 27.17
C ALA A 280 11.26 8.73 26.32
N ASN A 281 11.13 8.82 24.98
CA ASN A 281 12.30 9.14 24.14
C ASN A 281 11.91 9.79 22.80
N PRO A 282 11.50 11.07 22.79
CA PRO A 282 11.10 11.78 21.59
C PRO A 282 12.25 12.01 20.60
N THR A 283 13.49 11.73 20.97
CA THR A 283 14.66 11.99 20.13
C THR A 283 15.02 10.86 19.18
N THR A 284 14.34 9.74 19.23
CA THR A 284 14.66 8.54 18.42
C THR A 284 13.68 8.25 17.29
N TYR A 285 12.58 8.99 17.19
CA TYR A 285 11.50 8.71 16.26
C TYR A 285 11.31 9.88 15.29
N ASP A 286 11.89 9.79 14.10
CA ASP A 286 11.85 10.87 13.12
C ASP A 286 10.92 10.56 11.97
N MET A 287 9.97 11.46 11.71
CA MET A 287 9.15 11.49 10.53
C MET A 287 9.31 12.85 9.85
N VAL A 288 9.80 12.84 8.62
CA VAL A 288 10.09 14.06 7.86
C VAL A 288 9.07 14.20 6.73
N PHE A 289 8.34 15.32 6.71
CA PHE A 289 7.51 15.74 5.60
C PHE A 289 8.28 16.80 4.80
N LYS A 290 8.72 16.43 3.60
CA LYS A 290 9.48 17.30 2.72
C LYS A 290 8.68 17.68 1.49
N ASP A 291 8.48 18.97 1.25
CA ASP A 291 7.74 19.50 0.10
C ASP A 291 6.33 18.89 -0.05
N CYS A 292 5.68 18.57 1.08
CA CYS A 292 4.37 17.96 1.13
C CYS A 292 3.26 19.00 1.14
N VAL A 293 2.07 18.61 0.68
CA VAL A 293 0.86 19.46 0.68
C VAL A 293 -0.23 18.77 1.49
N ALA A 294 -0.86 19.51 2.40
CA ALA A 294 -2.02 19.07 3.17
C ALA A 294 -3.25 19.88 2.78
N ILE A 295 -4.25 19.23 2.22
CA ILE A 295 -5.49 19.83 1.74
C ILE A 295 -6.65 19.41 2.65
N ASN A 296 -7.42 20.38 3.14
CA ASN A 296 -8.48 20.18 4.11
C ASN A 296 -8.04 19.46 5.39
N CYS A 297 -6.79 19.59 5.76
CA CYS A 297 -6.26 19.15 7.04
C CYS A 297 -6.03 20.36 7.93
N THR A 298 -6.34 20.24 9.21
CA THR A 298 -6.18 21.35 10.17
C THR A 298 -4.69 21.59 10.42
N GLU A 299 -3.92 20.52 10.62
CA GLU A 299 -2.50 20.56 10.97
C GLU A 299 -1.82 19.26 10.51
N PHE A 300 -0.47 19.28 10.44
CA PHE A 300 0.27 18.06 10.17
C PHE A 300 0.33 17.09 11.37
N ARG A 301 0.13 17.59 12.59
CA ARG A 301 0.10 16.77 13.82
C ARG A 301 -0.79 17.36 14.90
N THR A 302 -1.15 16.57 15.90
CA THR A 302 -2.06 16.96 16.99
C THR A 302 -1.39 17.49 18.26
N ASP A 303 -0.10 17.29 18.48
CA ASP A 303 0.58 17.71 19.71
C ASP A 303 2.04 18.13 19.52
N SER A 304 2.62 18.67 20.60
CA SER A 304 3.99 19.18 20.65
C SER A 304 5.06 18.10 20.85
N ASN A 305 4.68 16.87 21.14
CA ASN A 305 5.60 15.79 21.53
C ASN A 305 6.08 14.93 20.36
N GLY A 306 5.66 15.25 19.12
CA GLY A 306 5.99 14.46 17.95
C GLY A 306 7.36 14.78 17.38
N CYS A 307 8.05 13.75 16.94
CA CYS A 307 9.29 13.82 16.18
C CYS A 307 9.02 14.06 14.70
N THR A 308 8.20 15.05 14.38
CA THR A 308 7.79 15.36 13.01
C THR A 308 8.49 16.62 12.54
N TRP A 309 9.24 16.49 11.46
CA TRP A 309 9.94 17.59 10.82
C TRP A 309 9.30 17.89 9.47
N THR A 310 9.13 19.16 9.20
CA THR A 310 8.62 19.61 7.92
C THR A 310 9.66 20.49 7.25
N ILE A 311 9.96 20.22 5.98
CA ILE A 311 10.96 20.94 5.20
C ILE A 311 10.29 21.42 3.90
N GLY A 312 10.49 22.71 3.56
CA GLY A 312 10.02 23.26 2.30
C GLY A 312 9.83 24.76 2.31
N PRO A 313 9.26 25.38 1.26
CA PRO A 313 9.01 26.82 1.24
C PRO A 313 8.15 27.22 2.44
N ALA A 314 8.41 28.37 3.01
CA ALA A 314 7.71 28.86 4.16
C ALA A 314 6.20 28.87 3.91
N ALA A 315 5.46 28.19 4.77
CA ALA A 315 4.02 28.11 4.64
C ALA A 315 3.36 29.43 5.00
N ASP A 316 2.42 29.84 4.19
CA ASP A 316 1.47 30.89 4.53
C ASP A 316 0.29 30.38 5.38
N GLY A 317 0.38 29.16 5.91
CA GLY A 317 -0.65 28.49 6.69
C GLY A 317 -1.76 27.85 5.88
N LYS A 318 -1.65 27.79 4.54
CA LYS A 318 -2.74 27.33 3.67
C LYS A 318 -2.39 26.28 2.65
N GLY A 319 -1.23 25.76 2.68
CA GLY A 319 -0.91 24.70 1.74
C GLY A 319 0.58 24.60 1.48
N GLY A 320 1.08 23.43 1.55
CA GLY A 320 2.49 23.17 1.40
C GLY A 320 3.23 23.71 2.56
N ILE A 321 3.62 22.86 3.39
CA ILE A 321 4.71 22.90 4.28
C ILE A 321 4.54 23.67 5.57
N ALA A 322 4.37 22.87 6.51
CA ALA A 322 4.84 22.97 7.84
C ALA A 322 4.48 24.17 8.62
N VAL A 323 3.44 24.08 9.18
CA VAL A 323 3.20 24.83 10.41
C VAL A 323 4.03 24.19 11.50
N VAL A 324 5.05 24.88 11.97
CA VAL A 324 5.57 24.63 13.29
C VAL A 324 4.56 25.20 14.26
N VAL A 325 3.78 24.35 14.85
CA VAL A 325 2.96 24.76 15.99
C VAL A 325 3.88 24.73 17.20
N THR A 326 4.26 25.89 17.68
CA THR A 326 4.92 26.07 18.97
C THR A 326 3.93 25.84 20.10
#